data_7d0930d1d7d5b3a3ec4a927c149c2a8a
#
_entry.id   7d0930d1d7d5b3a3ec4a927c149c2a8a
#
_cell.length_a   1.000
_cell.length_b   1.000
_cell.length_c   1.000
_cell.angle_alpha   90.00
_cell.angle_beta   90.00
_cell.angle_gamma   90.00
#
_symmetry.space_group_name_H-M   'P 1'
#
loop_
_entity.id
_entity.type
_entity.pdbx_description
1 polymer ?
#
loop_
_entity_poly.entity_id
_entity_poly.type
_entity_poly.pdbx_seq_one_letter_code
_entity_poly.pdbx_strand_id
1 'polypeptide(L)'
;ASLIQSENLQIPLIFYSSLPDVEYIKKGFDNGAKVYIVKSGNMEELVVKLKSILRDNSSRLCYLTEQLSFDTLTNKLFMKGREKVLSTLEGKILAVLCKNPNQLVKKDLLLEIGWNSTDVNWESQLIKTISKLRKLLEECEGINLRNDTRKGYWLLIDSTIKSKNC
;
A
#
# COMPACT_ATOMS: atom_id res chain seq x y z
N ALA A 1 16.77 11.96 13.71
CA ALA A 1 15.73 12.30 12.73
C ALA A 1 16.33 12.48 11.33
N SER A 2 17.35 13.32 11.18
CA SER A 2 18.00 13.61 9.88
C SER A 2 18.62 12.37 9.19
N LEU A 3 19.22 11.45 9.95
CA LEU A 3 19.78 10.20 9.42
C LEU A 3 18.70 9.24 8.86
N ILE A 4 17.52 9.20 9.48
CA ILE A 4 16.41 8.35 9.02
C ILE A 4 15.80 8.91 7.72
N GLN A 5 15.78 10.24 7.58
CA GLN A 5 15.28 10.89 6.37
C GLN A 5 16.24 10.75 5.18
N SER A 6 17.56 10.70 5.42
CA SER A 6 18.56 10.54 4.36
C SER A 6 18.53 9.17 3.68
N GLU A 7 18.01 8.14 4.36
CA GLU A 7 17.90 6.78 3.81
C GLU A 7 16.60 6.54 3.02
N ASN A 8 15.80 7.57 2.79
CA ASN A 8 14.55 7.49 2.00
C ASN A 8 13.56 6.44 2.51
N LEU A 9 13.65 6.07 3.78
CA LEU A 9 12.75 5.15 4.46
C LEU A 9 11.42 5.88 4.72
N GLN A 10 10.35 5.45 4.06
CA GLN A 10 8.99 6.00 4.28
C GLN A 10 8.38 5.53 5.61
N ILE A 11 9.19 5.50 6.66
CA ILE A 11 8.77 5.12 8.01
C ILE A 11 8.17 6.35 8.69
N PRO A 12 6.95 6.27 9.26
CA PRO A 12 6.38 7.39 9.99
C PRO A 12 7.20 7.67 11.25
N LEU A 13 7.79 8.84 11.33
CA LEU A 13 8.50 9.29 12.52
C LEU A 13 7.49 9.84 13.53
N ILE A 14 7.50 9.29 14.74
CA ILE A 14 6.61 9.67 15.83
C ILE A 14 7.46 10.15 17.00
N PHE A 15 7.18 11.37 17.48
CA PHE A 15 7.76 11.87 18.72
C PHE A 15 6.83 11.56 19.89
N TYR A 16 7.38 10.96 20.94
CA TYR A 16 6.69 10.69 22.19
C TYR A 16 7.45 11.35 23.35
N SER A 17 6.96 12.49 23.83
CA SER A 17 7.68 13.35 24.76
C SER A 17 6.80 13.83 25.92
N SER A 18 7.41 14.10 27.07
CA SER A 18 6.76 14.75 28.21
C SER A 18 6.68 16.28 28.09
N LEU A 19 7.24 16.88 27.02
CA LEU A 19 7.25 18.31 26.80
C LEU A 19 6.01 18.74 26.00
N PRO A 20 5.03 19.45 26.61
CA PRO A 20 3.79 19.86 25.95
C PRO A 20 3.92 21.19 25.20
N ASP A 21 5.05 21.90 25.32
CA ASP A 21 5.21 23.24 24.75
C ASP A 21 5.15 23.24 23.23
N VAL A 22 4.45 24.24 22.69
CA VAL A 22 4.23 24.42 21.26
C VAL A 22 5.55 24.52 20.49
N GLU A 23 6.59 25.09 21.11
CA GLU A 23 7.91 25.22 20.49
C GLU A 23 8.58 23.87 20.25
N TYR A 24 8.50 22.95 21.21
CA TYR A 24 9.02 21.59 21.05
C TYR A 24 8.19 20.76 20.05
N ILE A 25 6.87 20.98 20.03
CA ILE A 25 5.98 20.35 19.06
C ILE A 25 6.36 20.82 17.64
N LYS A 26 6.54 22.12 17.42
CA LYS A 26 7.01 22.68 16.14
C LYS A 26 8.35 22.08 15.72
N LYS A 27 9.33 22.08 16.61
CA LYS A 27 10.65 21.46 16.34
C LYS A 27 10.52 19.97 15.99
N GLY A 28 9.56 19.25 16.58
CA GLY A 28 9.27 17.88 16.23
C GLY A 28 8.82 17.74 14.77
N PHE A 29 7.88 18.56 14.32
CA PHE A 29 7.40 18.57 12.95
C PHE A 29 8.45 19.06 11.96
N ASP A 30 9.21 20.09 12.29
CA ASP A 30 10.33 20.59 11.47
C ASP A 30 11.42 19.51 11.26
N ASN A 31 11.57 18.60 12.22
CA ASN A 31 12.44 17.43 12.12
C ASN A 31 11.76 16.21 11.44
N GLY A 32 10.62 16.42 10.77
CA GLY A 32 9.96 15.40 9.97
C GLY A 32 9.05 14.44 10.74
N ALA A 33 8.63 14.80 11.95
CA ALA A 33 7.63 14.01 12.66
C ALA A 33 6.31 13.99 11.89
N LYS A 34 5.73 12.82 11.71
CA LYS A 34 4.35 12.69 11.23
C LYS A 34 3.35 12.99 12.32
N VAL A 35 3.71 12.66 13.55
CA VAL A 35 2.89 12.90 14.74
C VAL A 35 3.77 13.19 15.94
N TYR A 36 3.33 14.12 16.77
CA TYR A 36 3.89 14.40 18.08
C TYR A 36 2.85 14.00 19.15
N ILE A 37 3.25 13.15 20.08
CA ILE A 37 2.39 12.67 21.17
C ILE A 37 2.99 13.11 22.49
N VAL A 38 2.23 13.88 23.26
CA VAL A 38 2.61 14.25 24.62
C VAL A 38 2.32 13.07 25.55
N LYS A 39 3.24 12.75 26.44
CA LYS A 39 3.08 11.71 27.46
C LYS A 39 1.99 12.13 28.44
N SER A 40 0.80 11.57 28.29
CA SER A 40 -0.35 11.79 29.17
C SER A 40 -0.46 10.76 30.30
N GLY A 41 0.42 9.77 30.33
CA GLY A 41 0.31 8.62 31.24
C GLY A 41 -0.73 7.58 30.80
N ASN A 42 -1.56 7.90 29.78
CA ASN A 42 -2.56 6.96 29.25
C ASN A 42 -1.97 6.13 28.11
N MET A 43 -1.60 4.90 28.43
CA MET A 43 -1.04 3.97 27.45
C MET A 43 -2.06 3.53 26.38
N GLU A 44 -3.35 3.48 26.73
CA GLU A 44 -4.40 3.11 25.77
C GLU A 44 -4.55 4.16 24.67
N GLU A 45 -4.50 5.45 25.04
CA GLU A 45 -4.53 6.55 24.07
C GLU A 45 -3.34 6.47 23.10
N LEU A 46 -2.15 6.20 23.61
CA LEU A 46 -0.95 5.99 22.79
C LEU A 46 -1.16 4.84 21.80
N VAL A 47 -1.64 3.68 22.26
CA VAL A 47 -1.89 2.51 21.41
C VAL A 47 -2.91 2.82 20.31
N VAL A 48 -4.00 3.54 20.64
CA VAL A 48 -5.01 3.93 19.66
C VAL A 48 -4.43 4.85 18.59
N LYS A 49 -3.65 5.87 18.99
CA LYS A 49 -2.97 6.79 18.07
C LYS A 49 -1.96 6.06 17.18
N LEU A 50 -1.15 5.18 17.75
CA LEU A 50 -0.20 4.36 16.99
C LEU A 50 -0.90 3.45 15.96
N LYS A 51 -1.97 2.76 16.38
CA LYS A 51 -2.76 1.93 15.47
C LYS A 51 -3.37 2.74 14.31
N SER A 52 -3.85 3.96 14.57
CA SER A 52 -4.36 4.85 13.53
C SER A 52 -3.28 5.21 12.50
N ILE A 53 -2.11 5.63 12.98
CA ILE A 53 -0.97 6.01 12.12
C ILE A 53 -0.47 4.84 11.27
N LEU A 54 -0.36 3.66 11.88
CA LEU A 54 0.06 2.43 11.19
C LEU A 54 -0.99 1.98 10.17
N ARG A 55 -2.29 2.15 10.47
CA ARG A 55 -3.37 1.84 9.55
C ARG A 55 -3.35 2.74 8.33
N ASP A 56 -3.13 4.04 8.50
CA ASP A 56 -2.96 4.99 7.40
C ASP A 56 -1.77 4.64 6.50
N ASN A 57 -0.65 4.26 7.10
CA ASN A 57 0.54 3.87 6.34
C ASN A 57 0.40 2.49 5.67
N SER A 58 -0.20 1.51 6.36
CA SER A 58 -0.43 0.18 5.77
C SER A 58 -1.47 0.21 4.65
N SER A 59 -2.39 1.19 4.66
CA SER A 59 -3.32 1.41 3.55
C SER A 59 -2.67 2.06 2.33
N ARG A 60 -1.53 2.74 2.50
CA ARG A 60 -0.81 3.41 1.42
C ARG A 60 0.18 2.50 0.72
N LEU A 61 1.03 1.79 1.47
CA LEU A 61 2.04 0.89 0.95
C LEU A 61 1.58 -0.56 1.09
N CYS A 62 1.31 -1.19 -0.04
CA CYS A 62 1.01 -2.62 -0.12
C CYS A 62 2.33 -3.37 -0.40
N TYR A 63 2.87 -4.04 0.61
CA TYR A 63 4.01 -4.94 0.45
C TYR A 63 3.49 -6.29 -0.03
N LEU A 64 3.78 -6.62 -1.28
CA LEU A 64 3.32 -7.83 -1.94
C LEU A 64 4.33 -8.96 -1.79
N THR A 65 5.63 -8.66 -1.97
CA THR A 65 6.75 -9.54 -1.70
C THR A 65 7.91 -8.69 -1.14
N GLU A 66 9.02 -9.31 -0.77
CA GLU A 66 10.23 -8.57 -0.31
C GLU A 66 10.76 -7.59 -1.38
N GLN A 67 10.57 -7.93 -2.66
CA GLN A 67 11.08 -7.16 -3.78
C GLN A 67 10.01 -6.35 -4.52
N LEU A 68 8.76 -6.42 -4.04
CA LEU A 68 7.63 -5.78 -4.69
C LEU A 68 6.73 -5.07 -3.68
N SER A 69 6.63 -3.76 -3.82
CA SER A 69 5.68 -2.94 -3.06
C SER A 69 4.97 -1.94 -3.98
N PHE A 70 3.75 -1.59 -3.60
CA PHE A 70 2.91 -0.67 -4.35
C PHE A 70 2.42 0.48 -3.46
N ASP A 71 2.69 1.72 -3.84
CA ASP A 71 2.16 2.92 -3.20
C ASP A 71 0.83 3.31 -3.85
N THR A 72 -0.25 3.11 -3.13
CA THR A 72 -1.61 3.37 -3.61
C THR A 72 -1.92 4.86 -3.80
N LEU A 73 -1.18 5.75 -3.14
CA LEU A 73 -1.38 7.20 -3.23
C LEU A 73 -0.71 7.79 -4.47
N THR A 74 0.53 7.36 -4.74
CA THR A 74 1.33 7.88 -5.86
C THR A 74 1.23 7.01 -7.11
N ASN A 75 0.53 5.86 -7.05
CA ASN A 75 0.47 4.83 -8.09
C ASN A 75 1.87 4.32 -8.50
N LYS A 76 2.82 4.34 -7.58
CA LYS A 76 4.19 3.86 -7.82
C LYS A 76 4.33 2.42 -7.41
N LEU A 77 4.83 1.63 -8.33
CA LEU A 77 5.20 0.23 -8.12
C LEU A 77 6.73 0.14 -8.01
N PHE A 78 7.22 -0.40 -6.92
CA PHE A 78 8.63 -0.61 -6.66
C PHE A 78 8.94 -2.10 -6.85
N MET A 79 9.79 -2.42 -7.83
CA MET A 79 10.14 -3.78 -8.21
C MET A 79 11.65 -3.92 -8.35
N LYS A 80 12.28 -4.82 -7.59
CA LYS A 80 13.72 -5.12 -7.71
C LYS A 80 14.59 -3.86 -7.77
N GLY A 81 14.29 -2.86 -6.92
CA GLY A 81 15.02 -1.58 -6.88
C GLY A 81 14.67 -0.60 -8.01
N ARG A 82 13.71 -0.92 -8.88
CA ARG A 82 13.22 -0.03 -9.94
C ARG A 82 11.84 0.51 -9.57
N GLU A 83 11.58 1.75 -9.97
CA GLU A 83 10.28 2.41 -9.81
C GLU A 83 9.55 2.44 -11.15
N LYS A 84 8.25 2.13 -11.13
CA LYS A 84 7.36 2.28 -12.26
C LYS A 84 6.07 2.98 -11.84
N VAL A 85 5.72 4.05 -12.51
CA VAL A 85 4.46 4.75 -12.29
C VAL A 85 3.36 4.05 -13.11
N LEU A 86 2.29 3.66 -12.44
CA LEU A 86 1.09 3.10 -13.06
C LEU A 86 0.14 4.22 -13.48
N SER A 87 -0.65 3.98 -14.52
CA SER A 87 -1.78 4.86 -14.81
C SER A 87 -2.80 4.85 -13.67
N THR A 88 -3.62 5.89 -13.57
CA THR A 88 -4.67 5.98 -12.53
C THR A 88 -5.56 4.75 -12.49
N LEU A 89 -5.92 4.22 -13.66
CA LEU A 89 -6.76 3.03 -13.77
C LEU A 89 -6.04 1.76 -13.29
N GLU A 90 -4.81 1.53 -13.74
CA GLU A 90 -3.97 0.41 -13.30
C GLU A 90 -3.77 0.46 -11.78
N GLY A 91 -3.49 1.66 -11.24
CA GLY A 91 -3.32 1.87 -9.81
C GLY A 91 -4.58 1.57 -9.00
N LYS A 92 -5.76 2.04 -9.44
CA LYS A 92 -7.05 1.74 -8.78
C LYS A 92 -7.33 0.23 -8.75
N ILE A 93 -7.17 -0.45 -9.87
CA ILE A 93 -7.39 -1.90 -9.97
C ILE A 93 -6.41 -2.67 -9.08
N LEU A 94 -5.12 -2.33 -9.16
CA LEU A 94 -4.09 -2.99 -8.35
C LEU A 94 -4.32 -2.75 -6.85
N ALA A 95 -4.72 -1.54 -6.44
CA ALA A 95 -4.99 -1.22 -5.03
C ALA A 95 -6.07 -2.12 -4.43
N VAL A 96 -7.13 -2.42 -5.18
CA VAL A 96 -8.20 -3.32 -4.73
C VAL A 96 -7.72 -4.76 -4.61
N LEU A 97 -6.94 -5.21 -5.58
CA LEU A 97 -6.37 -6.55 -5.56
C LEU A 97 -5.39 -6.72 -4.39
N CYS A 98 -4.56 -5.71 -4.12
CA CYS A 98 -3.61 -5.69 -3.00
C CYS A 98 -4.30 -5.69 -1.62
N LYS A 99 -5.49 -5.11 -1.51
CA LYS A 99 -6.29 -5.15 -0.27
C LYS A 99 -6.92 -6.52 -0.01
N ASN A 100 -7.03 -7.35 -1.02
CA ASN A 100 -7.65 -8.67 -0.96
C ASN A 100 -6.70 -9.77 -1.49
N PRO A 101 -5.49 -9.90 -0.93
CA PRO A 101 -4.52 -10.89 -1.38
C PRO A 101 -5.08 -12.30 -1.11
N ASN A 102 -4.84 -13.20 -2.05
CA ASN A 102 -5.31 -14.59 -1.99
C ASN A 102 -6.84 -14.75 -1.87
N GLN A 103 -7.60 -13.72 -2.28
CA GLN A 103 -9.06 -13.75 -2.30
C GLN A 103 -9.58 -13.40 -3.70
N LEU A 104 -10.77 -13.90 -4.01
CA LEU A 104 -11.45 -13.58 -5.26
C LEU A 104 -12.01 -12.15 -5.19
N VAL A 105 -11.55 -11.29 -6.06
CA VAL A 105 -12.13 -9.97 -6.30
C VAL A 105 -13.09 -10.07 -7.47
N LYS A 106 -14.38 -9.80 -7.22
CA LYS A 106 -15.43 -9.88 -8.24
C LYS A 106 -15.16 -8.90 -9.39
N LYS A 107 -15.48 -9.33 -10.61
CA LYS A 107 -15.33 -8.52 -11.82
C LYS A 107 -16.11 -7.20 -11.71
N ASP A 108 -17.36 -7.26 -11.24
CA ASP A 108 -18.24 -6.09 -11.12
C ASP A 108 -17.66 -5.01 -10.20
N LEU A 109 -17.03 -5.42 -9.07
CA LEU A 109 -16.34 -4.51 -8.18
C LEU A 109 -15.19 -3.78 -8.88
N LEU A 110 -14.40 -4.48 -9.70
CA LEU A 110 -13.31 -3.88 -10.45
C LEU A 110 -13.80 -2.93 -11.54
N LEU A 111 -14.92 -3.25 -12.19
CA LEU A 111 -15.57 -2.38 -13.15
C LEU A 111 -16.10 -1.11 -12.49
N GLU A 112 -16.78 -1.23 -11.37
CA GLU A 112 -17.29 -0.11 -10.59
C GLU A 112 -16.15 0.83 -10.16
N ILE A 113 -15.06 0.29 -9.60
CA ILE A 113 -13.91 1.08 -9.15
C ILE A 113 -13.15 1.72 -10.33
N GLY A 114 -13.03 1.02 -11.44
CA GLY A 114 -12.32 1.53 -12.62
C GLY A 114 -13.09 2.59 -13.37
N TRP A 115 -14.38 2.36 -13.60
CA TRP A 115 -15.20 3.16 -14.52
C TRP A 115 -16.50 3.71 -13.92
N ASN A 116 -16.73 3.47 -12.65
CA ASN A 116 -17.98 3.82 -11.94
C ASN A 116 -19.23 3.24 -12.64
N SER A 117 -19.08 2.06 -13.23
CA SER A 117 -20.10 1.36 -14.00
C SER A 117 -19.79 -0.11 -14.09
N THR A 118 -20.82 -0.93 -14.03
CA THR A 118 -20.74 -2.38 -14.25
C THR A 118 -21.09 -2.78 -15.70
N ASP A 119 -21.16 -1.81 -16.61
CA ASP A 119 -21.52 -2.04 -18.01
C ASP A 119 -20.51 -2.96 -18.70
N VAL A 120 -21.02 -3.93 -19.46
CA VAL A 120 -20.27 -4.92 -20.22
C VAL A 120 -19.29 -4.27 -21.22
N ASN A 121 -19.59 -3.07 -21.68
CA ASN A 121 -18.71 -2.32 -22.59
C ASN A 121 -17.32 -2.06 -22.02
N TRP A 122 -17.17 -2.02 -20.69
CA TRP A 122 -15.87 -1.80 -20.02
C TRP A 122 -15.08 -3.08 -19.75
N GLU A 123 -15.68 -4.27 -19.95
CA GLU A 123 -15.00 -5.55 -19.72
C GLU A 123 -13.73 -5.70 -20.56
N SER A 124 -13.78 -5.31 -21.83
CA SER A 124 -12.63 -5.36 -22.72
C SER A 124 -11.46 -4.49 -22.23
N GLN A 125 -11.77 -3.34 -21.63
CA GLN A 125 -10.77 -2.45 -21.06
C GLN A 125 -10.21 -3.02 -19.74
N LEU A 126 -11.05 -3.63 -18.90
CA LEU A 126 -10.62 -4.33 -17.71
C LEU A 126 -9.65 -5.47 -18.07
N ILE A 127 -9.99 -6.29 -19.04
CA ILE A 127 -9.13 -7.38 -19.51
C ILE A 127 -7.78 -6.87 -19.99
N LYS A 128 -7.75 -5.77 -20.76
CA LYS A 128 -6.50 -5.14 -21.20
C LYS A 128 -5.67 -4.63 -20.02
N THR A 129 -6.32 -3.98 -19.04
CA THR A 129 -5.66 -3.47 -17.84
C THR A 129 -5.08 -4.60 -17.01
N ILE A 130 -5.85 -5.65 -16.76
CA ILE A 130 -5.40 -6.85 -16.06
C ILE A 130 -4.23 -7.54 -16.79
N SER A 131 -4.28 -7.62 -18.12
CA SER A 131 -3.20 -8.22 -18.92
C SER A 131 -1.89 -7.43 -18.80
N LYS A 132 -1.97 -6.08 -18.75
CA LYS A 132 -0.80 -5.23 -18.52
C LYS A 132 -0.23 -5.41 -17.12
N LEU A 133 -1.11 -5.41 -16.10
CA LEU A 133 -0.69 -5.64 -14.70
C LEU A 133 -0.07 -7.02 -14.54
N ARG A 134 -0.65 -8.06 -15.17
CA ARG A 134 -0.11 -9.43 -15.13
C ARG A 134 1.31 -9.48 -15.66
N LYS A 135 1.56 -8.98 -16.88
CA LYS A 135 2.90 -8.92 -17.47
C LYS A 135 3.91 -8.21 -16.59
N LEU A 136 3.47 -7.16 -15.91
CA LEU A 136 4.31 -6.39 -15.01
C LEU A 136 4.66 -7.16 -13.73
N LEU A 137 3.67 -7.84 -13.14
CA LEU A 137 3.84 -8.61 -11.91
C LEU A 137 4.58 -9.93 -12.13
N GLU A 138 4.52 -10.53 -13.34
CA GLU A 138 5.27 -11.73 -13.72
C GLU A 138 6.81 -11.54 -13.65
N GLU A 139 7.30 -10.28 -13.66
CA GLU A 139 8.72 -9.99 -13.43
C GLU A 139 9.18 -10.29 -12.00
N CYS A 140 8.25 -10.46 -11.05
CA CYS A 140 8.52 -10.72 -9.64
C CYS A 140 8.11 -12.13 -9.26
N GLU A 141 8.98 -12.84 -8.56
CA GLU A 141 8.70 -14.17 -8.04
C GLU A 141 7.66 -14.13 -6.91
N GLY A 142 6.89 -15.21 -6.79
CA GLY A 142 5.93 -15.38 -5.69
C GLY A 142 4.65 -14.57 -5.80
N ILE A 143 4.39 -13.96 -6.96
CA ILE A 143 3.13 -13.25 -7.21
C ILE A 143 2.53 -13.69 -8.54
N ASN A 144 1.22 -13.87 -8.55
CA ASN A 144 0.50 -14.29 -9.75
C ASN A 144 -0.90 -13.65 -9.80
N LEU A 145 -1.21 -13.02 -10.91
CA LEU A 145 -2.53 -12.43 -11.17
C LEU A 145 -3.34 -13.38 -12.05
N ARG A 146 -4.22 -14.16 -11.43
CA ARG A 146 -5.08 -15.13 -12.12
C ARG A 146 -6.49 -14.60 -12.34
N ASN A 147 -7.11 -15.11 -13.39
CA ASN A 147 -8.51 -14.88 -13.66
C ASN A 147 -9.31 -16.16 -13.31
N ASP A 148 -10.46 -15.99 -12.67
CA ASP A 148 -11.49 -17.03 -12.57
C ASP A 148 -12.57 -16.68 -13.59
N THR A 149 -12.72 -17.54 -14.59
CA THR A 149 -13.60 -17.33 -15.75
C THR A 149 -15.02 -16.99 -15.28
N ARG A 150 -15.51 -15.82 -15.63
CA ARG A 150 -16.82 -15.24 -15.29
C ARG A 150 -17.00 -14.71 -13.87
N LYS A 151 -16.08 -14.96 -12.89
CA LYS A 151 -16.26 -14.55 -11.51
C LYS A 151 -15.43 -13.33 -11.14
N GLY A 152 -14.15 -13.29 -11.55
CA GLY A 152 -13.27 -12.19 -11.18
C GLY A 152 -11.79 -12.54 -11.27
N TYR A 153 -10.99 -11.94 -10.39
CA TYR A 153 -9.54 -12.01 -10.43
C TYR A 153 -8.95 -12.27 -9.04
N TRP A 154 -7.84 -12.99 -9.03
CA TRP A 154 -7.07 -13.32 -7.83
C TRP A 154 -5.69 -12.72 -7.94
N LEU A 155 -5.25 -12.00 -6.91
CA LEU A 155 -3.85 -11.68 -6.71
C LEU A 155 -3.28 -12.71 -5.73
N LEU A 156 -2.63 -13.74 -6.27
CA LEU A 156 -2.02 -14.79 -5.46
C LEU A 156 -0.63 -14.35 -5.04
N ILE A 157 -0.37 -14.40 -3.75
CA ILE A 157 0.94 -14.09 -3.14
C ILE A 157 1.38 -15.35 -2.41
N ASP A 158 2.56 -15.85 -2.77
CA ASP A 158 3.16 -16.99 -2.10
C ASP A 158 3.73 -16.56 -0.74
N SER A 159 3.12 -17.08 0.33
CA SER A 159 3.53 -16.78 1.70
C SER A 159 4.84 -17.47 2.11
N THR A 160 5.32 -18.46 1.35
CA THR A 160 6.57 -19.17 1.65
C THR A 160 7.82 -18.31 1.42
N ILE A 161 7.70 -17.22 0.65
CA ILE A 161 8.80 -16.29 0.39
C ILE A 161 9.02 -15.32 1.56
N LYS A 162 8.01 -15.11 2.42
CA LYS A 162 8.13 -14.25 3.63
C LYS A 162 8.97 -14.83 4.76
N SER A 163 9.33 -16.10 4.72
CA SER A 163 9.92 -16.82 5.86
C SER A 163 11.41 -17.16 5.73
N LYS A 164 12.13 -16.58 4.76
CA LYS A 164 13.57 -16.89 4.59
C LYS A 164 14.55 -15.91 5.22
N ASN A 165 14.06 -14.87 5.92
CA ASN A 165 14.91 -13.95 6.69
C ASN A 165 14.32 -13.71 8.09
N CYS A 166 14.46 -14.68 8.96
CA CYS A 166 14.56 -14.52 10.41
C CYS A 166 15.91 -15.07 10.85
#